data_e026e943000b97ef079e62c58aa4cd3f
#
_entry.id   e026e943000b97ef079e62c58aa4cd3f
#
_cell.length_a   1.000
_cell.length_b   1.000
_cell.length_c   1.000
_cell.angle_alpha   90.00
_cell.angle_beta   90.00
_cell.angle_gamma   90.00
#
_symmetry.space_group_name_H-M   'P 1'
#
loop_
_entity.id
_entity.type
_entity.pdbx_description
1 polymer ?
#
loop_
_entity_poly.entity_id
_entity_poly.type
_entity_poly.pdbx_seq_one_letter_code
_entity_poly.pdbx_strand_id
1 'polypeptide(L)'
;MNIYGAISANKWKTWIIMSLFVVFIATLVYAMSKAFGLSALSLTGISLIIAGVMSIGSFYYSDKLVIATSGAKQIKKEDYPKFYRTVENLAIGAGLPLPKIYVINDPSPNAFATGRDPKHAVVAASTGLLDIMTDTELEGVIAHELSHIKNYDIRLAGVIAVLVGFVAILSDLFIRMTFFRDSDDNKGNAIFLVIAIVLAILSPIAASLIHLAVSRKRELLADASGVLLTRYPEGLASALEKLKNDHTPPKTASNATAHLFIENPFDNKKVKNMFTGLFNTHPPLEERIKILRSM
;
A
#
# COMPACT_ATOMS: atom_id res chain seq x y z
N MET A 1 -11.78 -8.45 -19.36
CA MET A 1 -12.25 -8.27 -17.95
C MET A 1 -13.12 -7.01 -17.91
N ASN A 2 -14.30 -7.06 -17.28
CA ASN A 2 -15.21 -5.90 -17.26
C ASN A 2 -14.74 -4.91 -16.17
N ILE A 3 -14.37 -3.69 -16.56
CA ILE A 3 -13.89 -2.62 -15.66
C ILE A 3 -14.91 -2.32 -14.55
N TYR A 4 -16.20 -2.28 -14.86
CA TYR A 4 -17.26 -2.04 -13.87
C TYR A 4 -17.32 -3.16 -12.82
N GLY A 5 -17.07 -4.41 -13.23
CA GLY A 5 -16.95 -5.53 -12.32
C GLY A 5 -15.75 -5.42 -11.38
N ALA A 6 -14.62 -4.90 -11.86
CA ALA A 6 -13.43 -4.67 -11.04
C ALA A 6 -13.67 -3.59 -9.97
N ILE A 7 -14.30 -2.47 -10.35
CA ILE A 7 -14.64 -1.38 -9.42
C ILE A 7 -15.57 -1.89 -8.31
N SER A 8 -16.65 -2.61 -8.67
CA SER A 8 -17.57 -3.17 -7.69
C SER A 8 -16.89 -4.16 -6.76
N ALA A 9 -16.06 -5.05 -7.31
CA ALA A 9 -15.29 -6.02 -6.53
C ALA A 9 -14.33 -5.35 -5.53
N ASN A 10 -13.62 -4.30 -5.93
CA ASN A 10 -12.70 -3.58 -5.04
C ASN A 10 -13.45 -2.87 -3.90
N LYS A 11 -14.61 -2.26 -4.19
CA LYS A 11 -15.47 -1.67 -3.16
C LYS A 11 -15.95 -2.71 -2.14
N TRP A 12 -16.44 -3.86 -2.61
CA TRP A 12 -16.89 -4.95 -1.74
C TRP A 12 -15.75 -5.54 -0.92
N LYS A 13 -14.60 -5.82 -1.53
CA LYS A 13 -13.43 -6.34 -0.84
C LYS A 13 -12.97 -5.41 0.29
N THR A 14 -13.01 -4.10 0.07
CA THR A 14 -12.67 -3.12 1.11
C THR A 14 -13.54 -3.31 2.36
N TRP A 15 -14.88 -3.36 2.19
CA TRP A 15 -15.80 -3.55 3.31
C TRP A 15 -15.63 -4.91 3.99
N ILE A 16 -15.44 -5.97 3.21
CA ILE A 16 -15.19 -7.33 3.75
C ILE A 16 -13.93 -7.32 4.61
N ILE A 17 -12.82 -6.75 4.12
CA ILE A 17 -11.55 -6.71 4.86
C ILE A 17 -11.68 -5.89 6.16
N MET A 18 -12.35 -4.74 6.10
CA MET A 18 -12.62 -3.94 7.30
C MET A 18 -13.46 -4.72 8.33
N SER A 19 -14.51 -5.41 7.89
CA SER A 19 -15.35 -6.23 8.78
C SER A 19 -14.58 -7.41 9.36
N LEU A 20 -13.80 -8.11 8.55
CA LEU A 20 -12.94 -9.22 9.01
C LEU A 20 -11.90 -8.76 10.03
N PHE A 21 -11.33 -7.58 9.85
CA PHE A 21 -10.41 -6.99 10.80
C PHE A 21 -11.08 -6.74 12.17
N VAL A 22 -12.29 -6.16 12.18
CA VAL A 22 -13.04 -5.91 13.42
C VAL A 22 -13.37 -7.23 14.13
N VAL A 23 -13.90 -8.21 13.41
CA VAL A 23 -14.20 -9.55 13.95
C VAL A 23 -12.94 -10.21 14.50
N PHE A 24 -11.85 -10.11 13.78
CA PHE A 24 -10.56 -10.67 14.18
C PHE A 24 -10.06 -10.06 15.52
N ILE A 25 -10.02 -8.75 15.63
CA ILE A 25 -9.59 -8.07 16.88
C ILE A 25 -10.51 -8.45 18.04
N ALA A 26 -11.83 -8.45 17.82
CA ALA A 26 -12.80 -8.84 18.85
C ALA A 26 -12.61 -10.30 19.34
N THR A 27 -12.39 -11.22 18.40
CA THR A 27 -12.15 -12.64 18.73
C THR A 27 -10.85 -12.82 19.50
N LEU A 28 -9.79 -12.13 19.09
CA LEU A 28 -8.50 -12.15 19.76
C LEU A 28 -8.63 -11.66 21.21
N VAL A 29 -9.26 -10.49 21.43
CA VAL A 29 -9.45 -9.91 22.75
C VAL A 29 -10.36 -10.80 23.61
N TYR A 30 -11.41 -11.39 23.05
CA TYR A 30 -12.29 -12.32 23.76
C TYR A 30 -11.52 -13.55 24.24
N ALA A 31 -10.77 -14.21 23.34
CA ALA A 31 -10.01 -15.41 23.65
C ALA A 31 -8.96 -15.13 24.76
N MET A 32 -8.26 -14.00 24.64
CA MET A 32 -7.27 -13.58 25.64
C MET A 32 -7.93 -13.27 26.99
N SER A 33 -9.03 -12.52 27.00
CA SER A 33 -9.74 -12.20 28.24
C SER A 33 -10.21 -13.44 28.96
N LYS A 34 -10.68 -14.45 28.24
CA LYS A 34 -11.04 -15.77 28.81
C LYS A 34 -9.84 -16.52 29.36
N ALA A 35 -8.73 -16.54 28.64
CA ALA A 35 -7.51 -17.24 29.07
C ALA A 35 -6.93 -16.65 30.36
N PHE A 36 -7.12 -15.36 30.61
CA PHE A 36 -6.59 -14.65 31.76
C PHE A 36 -7.61 -14.40 32.87
N GLY A 37 -8.82 -14.94 32.78
CA GLY A 37 -9.87 -14.75 33.79
C GLY A 37 -10.38 -13.32 33.90
N LEU A 38 -10.22 -12.51 32.82
CA LEU A 38 -10.67 -11.12 32.79
C LEU A 38 -12.15 -11.03 32.35
N SER A 39 -12.76 -9.86 32.52
CA SER A 39 -14.14 -9.60 32.07
C SER A 39 -14.22 -9.63 30.53
N ALA A 40 -14.37 -10.83 29.96
CA ALA A 40 -14.32 -11.05 28.51
C ALA A 40 -15.37 -10.24 27.76
N LEU A 41 -16.60 -10.10 28.27
CA LEU A 41 -17.68 -9.38 27.60
C LEU A 41 -17.39 -7.88 27.51
N SER A 42 -16.96 -7.26 28.61
CA SER A 42 -16.66 -5.82 28.65
C SER A 42 -15.47 -5.46 27.77
N LEU A 43 -14.37 -6.24 27.86
CA LEU A 43 -13.17 -5.99 27.05
C LEU A 43 -13.43 -6.22 25.55
N THR A 44 -14.21 -7.24 25.21
CA THR A 44 -14.61 -7.46 23.81
C THR A 44 -15.48 -6.31 23.28
N GLY A 45 -16.42 -5.80 24.09
CA GLY A 45 -17.23 -4.65 23.71
C GLY A 45 -16.37 -3.40 23.43
N ILE A 46 -15.41 -3.09 24.30
CA ILE A 46 -14.46 -1.98 24.09
C ILE A 46 -13.62 -2.21 22.85
N SER A 47 -13.11 -3.42 22.64
CA SER A 47 -12.28 -3.74 21.47
C SER A 47 -13.04 -3.62 20.14
N LEU A 48 -14.33 -3.98 20.12
CA LEU A 48 -15.21 -3.78 18.96
C LEU A 48 -15.33 -2.29 18.59
N ILE A 49 -15.52 -1.44 19.59
CA ILE A 49 -15.61 0.02 19.38
C ILE A 49 -14.28 0.55 18.82
N ILE A 50 -13.16 0.20 19.46
CA ILE A 50 -11.83 0.65 19.02
C ILE A 50 -11.53 0.16 17.61
N ALA A 51 -11.71 -1.14 17.33
CA ALA A 51 -11.46 -1.70 16.01
C ALA A 51 -12.39 -1.11 14.93
N GLY A 52 -13.64 -0.84 15.27
CA GLY A 52 -14.60 -0.16 14.38
C GLY A 52 -14.16 1.26 14.04
N VAL A 53 -13.80 2.06 15.06
CA VAL A 53 -13.29 3.43 14.87
C VAL A 53 -12.02 3.42 14.03
N MET A 54 -11.10 2.48 14.28
CA MET A 54 -9.87 2.35 13.51
C MET A 54 -10.11 1.94 12.06
N SER A 55 -11.04 1.01 11.81
CA SER A 55 -11.41 0.60 10.45
C SER A 55 -12.00 1.77 9.67
N ILE A 56 -12.90 2.54 10.29
CA ILE A 56 -13.47 3.74 9.69
C ILE A 56 -12.38 4.81 9.48
N GLY A 57 -11.54 5.02 10.50
CA GLY A 57 -10.40 5.92 10.42
C GLY A 57 -9.44 5.56 9.28
N SER A 58 -9.13 4.27 9.10
CA SER A 58 -8.29 3.80 7.99
C SER A 58 -8.90 4.13 6.63
N PHE A 59 -10.20 4.01 6.48
CA PHE A 59 -10.91 4.36 5.25
C PHE A 59 -10.81 5.86 4.90
N TYR A 60 -10.97 6.75 5.90
CA TYR A 60 -11.00 8.19 5.66
C TYR A 60 -9.62 8.85 5.63
N TYR A 61 -8.62 8.28 6.30
CA TYR A 61 -7.31 8.90 6.52
C TYR A 61 -6.13 8.11 5.95
N SER A 62 -6.39 7.03 5.17
CA SER A 62 -5.31 6.23 4.57
C SER A 62 -4.38 7.06 3.69
N ASP A 63 -4.92 7.99 2.89
CA ASP A 63 -4.13 8.89 2.06
C ASP A 63 -3.18 9.77 2.89
N LYS A 64 -3.69 10.38 3.97
CA LYS A 64 -2.89 11.23 4.85
C LYS A 64 -1.78 10.46 5.55
N LEU A 65 -2.07 9.23 5.98
CA LEU A 65 -1.09 8.38 6.63
C LEU A 65 0.03 7.98 5.66
N VAL A 66 -0.34 7.55 4.45
CA VAL A 66 0.61 7.19 3.39
C VAL A 66 1.48 8.40 3.03
N ILE A 67 0.90 9.58 2.85
CA ILE A 67 1.64 10.81 2.55
C ILE A 67 2.60 11.18 3.70
N ALA A 68 2.13 11.12 4.94
CA ALA A 68 2.97 11.44 6.11
C ALA A 68 4.15 10.47 6.26
N THR A 69 3.92 9.17 6.04
CA THR A 69 4.97 8.14 6.16
C THR A 69 5.96 8.14 5.00
N SER A 70 5.53 8.58 3.80
CA SER A 70 6.40 8.69 2.63
C SER A 70 7.21 9.99 2.58
N GLY A 71 6.93 10.95 3.48
CA GLY A 71 7.60 12.26 3.47
C GLY A 71 7.24 13.13 2.24
N ALA A 72 6.15 12.81 1.57
CA ALA A 72 5.71 13.51 0.37
C ALA A 72 5.21 14.93 0.70
N LYS A 73 5.56 15.91 -0.16
CA LYS A 73 5.14 17.30 -0.05
C LYS A 73 4.23 17.68 -1.20
N GLN A 74 3.11 18.30 -0.90
CA GLN A 74 2.22 18.82 -1.94
C GLN A 74 2.91 19.91 -2.74
N ILE A 75 2.78 19.83 -4.06
CA ILE A 75 3.39 20.79 -4.99
C ILE A 75 2.33 21.64 -5.68
N LYS A 76 2.77 22.80 -6.14
CA LYS A 76 2.04 23.66 -7.08
C LYS A 76 2.57 23.45 -8.50
N LYS A 77 1.85 24.01 -9.48
CA LYS A 77 2.20 23.88 -10.91
C LYS A 77 3.58 24.49 -11.23
N GLU A 78 3.96 25.51 -10.49
CA GLU A 78 5.22 26.24 -10.66
C GLU A 78 6.44 25.43 -10.18
N ASP A 79 6.25 24.55 -9.17
CA ASP A 79 7.35 23.81 -8.55
C ASP A 79 7.89 22.70 -9.48
N TYR A 80 6.98 21.97 -10.15
CA TYR A 80 7.30 20.88 -11.08
C TYR A 80 6.35 20.93 -12.29
N PRO A 81 6.52 21.90 -13.21
CA PRO A 81 5.56 22.18 -14.28
C PRO A 81 5.30 21.00 -15.21
N LYS A 82 6.35 20.25 -15.56
CA LYS A 82 6.27 19.05 -16.40
C LYS A 82 5.39 17.99 -15.77
N PHE A 83 5.71 17.58 -14.55
CA PHE A 83 4.98 16.54 -13.82
C PHE A 83 3.53 16.95 -13.57
N TYR A 84 3.30 18.19 -13.13
CA TYR A 84 1.96 18.70 -12.87
C TYR A 84 1.08 18.64 -14.13
N ARG A 85 1.60 19.12 -15.28
CA ARG A 85 0.87 19.10 -16.55
C ARG A 85 0.61 17.69 -17.04
N THR A 86 1.55 16.76 -16.88
CA THR A 86 1.35 15.35 -17.25
C THR A 86 0.16 14.77 -16.48
N VAL A 87 0.12 14.95 -15.14
CA VAL A 87 -1.02 14.48 -14.32
C VAL A 87 -2.32 15.16 -14.73
N GLU A 88 -2.31 16.48 -14.93
CA GLU A 88 -3.49 17.28 -15.30
C GLU A 88 -4.08 16.80 -16.64
N ASN A 89 -3.26 16.68 -17.69
CA ASN A 89 -3.69 16.27 -19.02
C ASN A 89 -4.24 14.84 -19.02
N LEU A 90 -3.55 13.91 -18.37
CA LEU A 90 -3.98 12.52 -18.30
C LEU A 90 -5.22 12.35 -17.42
N ALA A 91 -5.40 13.13 -16.36
CA ALA A 91 -6.62 13.12 -15.57
C ALA A 91 -7.83 13.58 -16.39
N ILE A 92 -7.68 14.64 -17.18
CA ILE A 92 -8.71 15.11 -18.13
C ILE A 92 -9.03 14.00 -19.14
N GLY A 93 -8.01 13.41 -19.77
CA GLY A 93 -8.18 12.31 -20.74
C GLY A 93 -8.86 11.06 -20.15
N ALA A 94 -8.60 10.77 -18.88
CA ALA A 94 -9.21 9.63 -18.15
C ALA A 94 -10.64 9.93 -17.65
N GLY A 95 -11.09 11.19 -17.71
CA GLY A 95 -12.35 11.64 -17.12
C GLY A 95 -12.36 11.61 -15.60
N LEU A 96 -11.20 11.88 -14.99
CA LEU A 96 -10.99 11.92 -13.54
C LEU A 96 -10.90 13.36 -13.04
N PRO A 97 -11.35 13.65 -11.80
CA PRO A 97 -10.97 14.88 -11.13
C PRO A 97 -9.45 14.95 -10.99
N LEU A 98 -8.87 16.14 -11.08
CA LEU A 98 -7.44 16.34 -10.85
C LEU A 98 -7.07 15.85 -9.43
N PRO A 99 -6.22 14.84 -9.28
CA PRO A 99 -5.76 14.39 -7.96
C PRO A 99 -4.84 15.44 -7.34
N LYS A 100 -4.67 15.40 -6.03
CA LYS A 100 -3.63 16.18 -5.37
C LYS A 100 -2.26 15.63 -5.76
N ILE A 101 -1.33 16.51 -6.10
CA ILE A 101 -0.02 16.12 -6.63
C ILE A 101 1.05 16.39 -5.58
N TYR A 102 1.90 15.39 -5.35
CA TYR A 102 2.95 15.40 -4.33
C TYR A 102 4.28 14.98 -4.93
N VAL A 103 5.38 15.47 -4.34
CA VAL A 103 6.74 15.04 -4.65
C VAL A 103 7.43 14.55 -3.38
N ILE A 104 8.18 13.46 -3.52
CA ILE A 104 9.00 12.86 -2.47
C ILE A 104 10.46 13.18 -2.80
N ASN A 105 11.18 13.76 -1.85
CA ASN A 105 12.61 14.01 -2.00
C ASN A 105 13.41 12.71 -1.75
N ASP A 106 13.31 11.79 -2.70
CA ASP A 106 13.99 10.50 -2.68
C ASP A 106 14.67 10.25 -4.03
N PRO A 107 15.98 9.91 -4.07
CA PRO A 107 16.69 9.61 -5.30
C PRO A 107 16.27 8.26 -5.93
N SER A 108 15.65 7.36 -5.17
CA SER A 108 15.10 6.12 -5.72
C SER A 108 13.87 6.41 -6.58
N PRO A 109 13.83 5.94 -7.84
CA PRO A 109 12.72 6.22 -8.72
C PRO A 109 11.47 5.45 -8.28
N ASN A 110 10.42 6.19 -7.96
CA ASN A 110 9.13 5.63 -7.58
C ASN A 110 7.97 6.60 -7.87
N ALA A 111 6.78 6.04 -8.13
CA ALA A 111 5.53 6.76 -8.14
C ALA A 111 4.44 5.89 -7.53
N PHE A 112 3.41 6.51 -6.96
CA PHE A 112 2.24 5.80 -6.48
C PHE A 112 1.00 6.68 -6.46
N ALA A 113 -0.16 6.04 -6.49
CA ALA A 113 -1.44 6.67 -6.22
C ALA A 113 -2.04 6.13 -4.91
N THR A 114 -2.69 7.00 -4.15
CA THR A 114 -3.43 6.65 -2.94
C THR A 114 -4.70 7.46 -2.79
N GLY A 115 -5.59 7.05 -1.90
CA GLY A 115 -6.84 7.73 -1.64
C GLY A 115 -8.02 6.80 -1.50
N ARG A 116 -9.16 7.30 -1.00
CA ARG A 116 -10.37 6.50 -0.80
C ARG A 116 -11.28 6.41 -2.02
N ASP A 117 -11.18 7.36 -2.93
CA ASP A 117 -11.97 7.45 -4.17
C ASP A 117 -11.34 8.46 -5.14
N PRO A 118 -11.79 8.52 -6.41
CA PRO A 118 -11.23 9.46 -7.39
C PRO A 118 -11.28 10.93 -7.01
N LYS A 119 -12.26 11.36 -6.19
CA LYS A 119 -12.37 12.77 -5.74
C LYS A 119 -11.36 13.09 -4.63
N HIS A 120 -10.88 12.09 -3.92
CA HIS A 120 -9.94 12.20 -2.81
C HIS A 120 -8.63 11.45 -3.12
N ALA A 121 -8.27 11.42 -4.39
CA ALA A 121 -7.05 10.76 -4.85
C ALA A 121 -5.83 11.69 -4.74
N VAL A 122 -4.71 11.04 -4.57
CA VAL A 122 -3.38 11.66 -4.53
C VAL A 122 -2.48 10.89 -5.48
N VAL A 123 -1.64 11.59 -6.23
CA VAL A 123 -0.54 11.04 -7.02
C VAL A 123 0.76 11.60 -6.49
N ALA A 124 1.72 10.75 -6.21
CA ALA A 124 3.04 11.13 -5.74
C ALA A 124 4.13 10.54 -6.65
N ALA A 125 5.20 11.28 -6.87
CA ALA A 125 6.39 10.81 -7.57
C ALA A 125 7.65 11.24 -6.81
N SER A 126 8.70 10.41 -6.85
CA SER A 126 9.99 10.75 -6.28
C SER A 126 10.78 11.67 -7.22
N THR A 127 11.69 12.46 -6.66
CA THR A 127 12.63 13.28 -7.45
C THR A 127 13.46 12.39 -8.39
N GLY A 128 13.90 11.22 -7.91
CA GLY A 128 14.65 10.27 -8.75
C GLY A 128 13.87 9.79 -9.97
N LEU A 129 12.56 9.54 -9.85
CA LEU A 129 11.73 9.20 -11.01
C LEU A 129 11.65 10.37 -12.00
N LEU A 130 11.39 11.57 -11.48
CA LEU A 130 11.23 12.77 -12.33
C LEU A 130 12.52 13.13 -13.07
N ASP A 131 13.68 12.81 -12.49
CA ASP A 131 15.00 13.09 -13.07
C ASP A 131 15.35 12.13 -14.23
N ILE A 132 14.95 10.86 -14.14
CA ILE A 132 15.37 9.86 -15.14
C ILE A 132 14.35 9.62 -16.25
N MET A 133 13.06 10.00 -16.05
CA MET A 133 12.01 9.74 -17.03
C MET A 133 11.92 10.81 -18.11
N THR A 134 11.84 10.39 -19.37
CA THR A 134 11.41 11.23 -20.48
C THR A 134 9.92 11.60 -20.34
N ASP A 135 9.42 12.48 -21.20
CA ASP A 135 8.01 12.89 -21.16
C ASP A 135 7.07 11.71 -21.39
N THR A 136 7.35 10.89 -22.39
CA THR A 136 6.53 9.74 -22.78
C THR A 136 6.56 8.61 -21.74
N GLU A 137 7.71 8.40 -21.09
CA GLU A 137 7.86 7.43 -20.00
C GLU A 137 7.09 7.88 -18.76
N LEU A 138 7.20 9.17 -18.41
CA LEU A 138 6.45 9.75 -17.30
C LEU A 138 4.93 9.68 -17.55
N GLU A 139 4.49 9.98 -18.79
CA GLU A 139 3.09 9.78 -19.17
C GLU A 139 2.64 8.33 -18.99
N GLY A 140 3.46 7.36 -19.38
CA GLY A 140 3.17 5.94 -19.20
C GLY A 140 2.97 5.56 -17.75
N VAL A 141 3.90 5.96 -16.86
CA VAL A 141 3.82 5.70 -15.41
C VAL A 141 2.60 6.38 -14.80
N ILE A 142 2.36 7.65 -15.09
CA ILE A 142 1.23 8.39 -14.50
C ILE A 142 -0.11 7.86 -15.03
N ALA A 143 -0.19 7.43 -16.28
CA ALA A 143 -1.40 6.80 -16.83
C ALA A 143 -1.71 5.47 -16.13
N HIS A 144 -0.68 4.70 -15.77
CA HIS A 144 -0.82 3.50 -14.95
C HIS A 144 -1.38 3.84 -13.56
N GLU A 145 -0.81 4.83 -12.88
CA GLU A 145 -1.29 5.29 -11.55
C GLU A 145 -2.73 5.82 -11.59
N LEU A 146 -3.08 6.59 -12.60
CA LEU A 146 -4.45 7.08 -12.80
C LEU A 146 -5.45 5.94 -13.06
N SER A 147 -4.98 4.83 -13.65
CA SER A 147 -5.81 3.63 -13.83
C SER A 147 -6.18 2.98 -12.49
N HIS A 148 -5.26 2.93 -11.53
CA HIS A 148 -5.56 2.49 -10.16
C HIS A 148 -6.57 3.39 -9.45
N ILE A 149 -6.52 4.71 -9.68
CA ILE A 149 -7.52 5.65 -9.17
C ILE A 149 -8.90 5.34 -9.75
N LYS A 150 -8.98 5.20 -11.07
CA LYS A 150 -10.24 4.92 -11.80
C LYS A 150 -10.90 3.62 -11.36
N ASN A 151 -10.09 2.59 -11.10
CA ASN A 151 -10.54 1.25 -10.71
C ASN A 151 -10.78 1.08 -9.20
N TYR A 152 -10.58 2.12 -8.39
CA TYR A 152 -10.67 2.07 -6.92
C TYR A 152 -9.67 1.08 -6.28
N ASP A 153 -8.60 0.73 -6.96
CA ASP A 153 -7.50 -0.07 -6.38
C ASP A 153 -6.85 0.66 -5.20
N ILE A 154 -6.69 1.98 -5.33
CA ILE A 154 -6.13 2.86 -4.29
C ILE A 154 -6.87 2.75 -2.95
N ARG A 155 -8.19 2.58 -2.97
CA ARG A 155 -9.02 2.42 -1.78
C ARG A 155 -8.66 1.16 -1.01
N LEU A 156 -8.66 0.04 -1.74
CA LEU A 156 -8.37 -1.27 -1.17
C LEU A 156 -6.93 -1.32 -0.62
N ALA A 157 -5.96 -0.86 -1.41
CA ALA A 157 -4.56 -0.81 -1.02
C ALA A 157 -4.33 0.07 0.22
N GLY A 158 -4.90 1.29 0.24
CA GLY A 158 -4.76 2.21 1.36
C GLY A 158 -5.35 1.68 2.66
N VAL A 159 -6.53 1.08 2.63
CA VAL A 159 -7.13 0.46 3.83
C VAL A 159 -6.28 -0.70 4.34
N ILE A 160 -5.86 -1.60 3.46
CA ILE A 160 -5.01 -2.73 3.84
C ILE A 160 -3.70 -2.25 4.45
N ALA A 161 -3.05 -1.26 3.84
CA ALA A 161 -1.80 -0.70 4.35
C ALA A 161 -1.91 -0.22 5.80
N VAL A 162 -2.97 0.54 6.11
CA VAL A 162 -3.20 1.04 7.47
C VAL A 162 -3.49 -0.07 8.46
N LEU A 163 -4.36 -1.03 8.09
CA LEU A 163 -4.72 -2.15 8.98
C LEU A 163 -3.51 -3.06 9.25
N VAL A 164 -2.72 -3.35 8.23
CA VAL A 164 -1.48 -4.16 8.36
C VAL A 164 -0.42 -3.40 9.16
N GLY A 165 -0.23 -2.11 8.88
CA GLY A 165 0.67 -1.25 9.65
C GLY A 165 0.31 -1.21 11.13
N PHE A 166 -0.98 -1.17 11.46
CA PHE A 166 -1.45 -1.22 12.83
C PHE A 166 -1.11 -2.56 13.52
N VAL A 167 -1.34 -3.69 12.85
CA VAL A 167 -0.97 -5.01 13.38
C VAL A 167 0.54 -5.08 13.63
N ALA A 168 1.35 -4.55 12.72
CA ALA A 168 2.80 -4.53 12.87
C ALA A 168 3.26 -3.68 14.06
N ILE A 169 2.66 -2.49 14.27
CA ILE A 169 2.95 -1.62 15.41
C ILE A 169 2.56 -2.30 16.74
N LEU A 170 1.39 -2.92 16.78
CA LEU A 170 0.98 -3.68 17.96
C LEU A 170 1.94 -4.83 18.27
N SER A 171 2.35 -5.58 17.24
CA SER A 171 3.31 -6.67 17.39
C SER A 171 4.64 -6.18 17.97
N ASP A 172 5.20 -5.10 17.43
CA ASP A 172 6.44 -4.50 17.92
C ASP A 172 6.30 -4.02 19.37
N LEU A 173 5.20 -3.35 19.69
CA LEU A 173 4.91 -2.88 21.05
C LEU A 173 4.88 -4.04 22.05
N PHE A 174 4.16 -5.13 21.74
CA PHE A 174 4.06 -6.28 22.63
C PHE A 174 5.39 -7.03 22.77
N ILE A 175 6.16 -7.17 21.69
CA ILE A 175 7.51 -7.76 21.72
C ILE A 175 8.40 -6.93 22.67
N ARG A 176 8.41 -5.61 22.52
CA ARG A 176 9.19 -4.71 23.39
C ARG A 176 8.75 -4.82 24.86
N MET A 177 7.46 -4.82 25.12
CA MET A 177 6.94 -4.96 26.50
C MET A 177 7.34 -6.29 27.12
N THR A 178 7.47 -7.36 26.34
CA THR A 178 7.93 -8.68 26.82
C THR A 178 9.41 -8.67 27.21
N PHE A 179 10.26 -7.97 26.44
CA PHE A 179 11.71 -7.94 26.68
C PHE A 179 12.17 -6.91 27.72
N PHE A 180 11.42 -5.84 27.97
CA PHE A 180 11.80 -4.76 28.88
C PHE A 180 11.14 -4.85 30.26
N ARG A 181 10.38 -5.90 30.54
CA ARG A 181 9.74 -6.08 31.84
C ARG A 181 10.66 -6.86 32.78
N ASP A 182 10.80 -6.35 33.98
CA ASP A 182 11.60 -6.95 35.08
C ASP A 182 11.04 -8.31 35.50
N SER A 183 11.89 -9.25 35.91
CA SER A 183 11.68 -10.70 35.98
C SER A 183 10.75 -11.20 37.09
N ASP A 184 10.14 -10.34 37.87
CA ASP A 184 9.46 -10.77 39.13
C ASP A 184 7.98 -11.21 38.96
N ASP A 185 7.35 -11.01 37.77
CA ASP A 185 5.95 -11.41 37.58
C ASP A 185 5.81 -12.49 36.46
N ASN A 186 5.95 -13.76 36.89
CA ASN A 186 5.92 -14.93 36.00
C ASN A 186 4.59 -15.09 35.23
N LYS A 187 3.45 -14.61 35.74
CA LYS A 187 2.15 -14.67 35.07
C LYS A 187 2.02 -13.59 34.01
N GLY A 188 2.52 -12.39 34.26
CA GLY A 188 2.53 -11.30 33.27
C GLY A 188 3.39 -11.63 32.06
N ASN A 189 4.55 -12.27 32.24
CA ASN A 189 5.45 -12.67 31.16
C ASN A 189 4.82 -13.70 30.20
N ALA A 190 4.10 -14.70 30.73
CA ALA A 190 3.40 -15.69 29.92
C ALA A 190 2.31 -15.07 29.04
N ILE A 191 1.60 -14.05 29.53
CA ILE A 191 0.57 -13.32 28.79
C ILE A 191 1.18 -12.60 27.57
N PHE A 192 2.22 -11.82 27.79
CA PHE A 192 2.87 -11.06 26.72
C PHE A 192 3.53 -11.98 25.68
N LEU A 193 4.10 -13.12 26.13
CA LEU A 193 4.66 -14.13 25.23
C LEU A 193 3.59 -14.73 24.31
N VAL A 194 2.41 -15.08 24.85
CA VAL A 194 1.29 -15.60 24.04
C VAL A 194 0.81 -14.55 23.05
N ILE A 195 0.68 -13.29 23.45
CA ILE A 195 0.31 -12.20 22.54
C ILE A 195 1.36 -12.05 21.44
N ALA A 196 2.64 -12.04 21.79
CA ALA A 196 3.73 -11.92 20.82
C ALA A 196 3.72 -13.08 19.81
N ILE A 197 3.51 -14.33 20.28
CA ILE A 197 3.38 -15.50 19.42
C ILE A 197 2.17 -15.37 18.49
N VAL A 198 1.02 -14.97 19.00
CA VAL A 198 -0.20 -14.78 18.19
C VAL A 198 0.04 -13.71 17.12
N LEU A 199 0.64 -12.58 17.48
CA LEU A 199 0.95 -11.50 16.54
C LEU A 199 2.02 -11.93 15.51
N ALA A 200 2.99 -12.75 15.91
CA ALA A 200 3.99 -13.32 14.99
C ALA A 200 3.36 -14.27 13.96
N ILE A 201 2.37 -15.08 14.37
CA ILE A 201 1.59 -15.93 13.46
C ILE A 201 0.71 -15.10 12.53
N LEU A 202 0.24 -13.94 12.97
CA LEU A 202 -0.65 -13.07 12.21
C LEU A 202 0.09 -12.17 11.22
N SER A 203 1.36 -11.86 11.46
CA SER A 203 2.19 -11.06 10.56
C SER A 203 2.22 -11.62 9.11
N PRO A 204 2.41 -12.93 8.87
CA PRO A 204 2.29 -13.52 7.54
C PRO A 204 0.90 -13.41 6.92
N ILE A 205 -0.15 -13.49 7.76
CA ILE A 205 -1.54 -13.34 7.28
C ILE A 205 -1.78 -11.89 6.84
N ALA A 206 -1.33 -10.92 7.63
CA ALA A 206 -1.38 -9.51 7.27
C ALA A 206 -0.62 -9.23 5.96
N ALA A 207 0.58 -9.80 5.79
CA ALA A 207 1.32 -9.72 4.54
C ALA A 207 0.55 -10.33 3.35
N SER A 208 -0.15 -11.45 3.57
CA SER A 208 -0.98 -12.09 2.53
C SER A 208 -2.16 -11.20 2.10
N LEU A 209 -2.70 -10.38 3.00
CA LEU A 209 -3.74 -9.40 2.67
C LEU A 209 -3.20 -8.31 1.74
N ILE A 210 -1.94 -7.90 1.88
CA ILE A 210 -1.27 -6.97 0.94
C ILE A 210 -1.24 -7.58 -0.47
N HIS A 211 -0.92 -8.87 -0.60
CA HIS A 211 -0.98 -9.55 -1.90
C HIS A 211 -2.39 -9.59 -2.50
N LEU A 212 -3.43 -9.63 -1.66
CA LEU A 212 -4.82 -9.49 -2.14
C LEU A 212 -5.14 -8.07 -2.62
N ALA A 213 -4.49 -7.06 -2.04
CA ALA A 213 -4.61 -5.67 -2.49
C ALA A 213 -3.97 -5.46 -3.86
N VAL A 214 -2.83 -6.12 -4.12
CA VAL A 214 -2.08 -6.01 -5.37
C VAL A 214 -2.11 -7.35 -6.11
N SER A 215 -3.11 -7.58 -6.96
CA SER A 215 -3.17 -8.80 -7.76
C SER A 215 -2.55 -8.59 -9.14
N ARG A 216 -1.82 -9.59 -9.67
CA ARG A 216 -1.25 -9.59 -11.03
C ARG A 216 -2.26 -9.15 -12.09
N LYS A 217 -3.52 -9.61 -11.98
CA LYS A 217 -4.59 -9.25 -12.94
C LYS A 217 -4.93 -7.75 -12.90
N ARG A 218 -4.80 -7.09 -11.75
CA ARG A 218 -5.05 -5.65 -11.62
C ARG A 218 -3.91 -4.82 -12.19
N GLU A 219 -2.68 -5.25 -11.99
CA GLU A 219 -1.51 -4.64 -12.59
C GLU A 219 -1.57 -4.67 -14.12
N LEU A 220 -1.83 -5.84 -14.70
CA LEU A 220 -2.01 -5.99 -16.13
C LEU A 220 -3.21 -5.19 -16.67
N LEU A 221 -4.28 -5.04 -15.87
CA LEU A 221 -5.40 -4.17 -16.23
C LEU A 221 -5.01 -2.69 -16.18
N ALA A 222 -4.23 -2.28 -15.19
CA ALA A 222 -3.73 -0.92 -15.08
C ALA A 222 -2.76 -0.59 -16.23
N ASP A 223 -1.88 -1.52 -16.60
CA ASP A 223 -1.01 -1.41 -17.76
C ASP A 223 -1.82 -1.20 -19.05
N ALA A 224 -2.77 -2.09 -19.32
CA ALA A 224 -3.62 -1.98 -20.51
C ALA A 224 -4.47 -0.70 -20.52
N SER A 225 -4.98 -0.28 -19.36
CA SER A 225 -5.77 0.96 -19.24
C SER A 225 -4.90 2.20 -19.42
N GLY A 226 -3.66 2.17 -18.91
CA GLY A 226 -2.67 3.24 -19.12
C GLY A 226 -2.28 3.36 -20.60
N VAL A 227 -2.05 2.23 -21.27
CA VAL A 227 -1.79 2.20 -22.73
C VAL A 227 -2.97 2.74 -23.53
N LEU A 228 -4.21 2.40 -23.17
CA LEU A 228 -5.40 2.96 -23.83
C LEU A 228 -5.49 4.48 -23.66
N LEU A 229 -5.03 5.02 -22.55
CA LEU A 229 -5.04 6.44 -22.26
C LEU A 229 -3.95 7.19 -23.03
N THR A 230 -2.73 6.66 -23.06
CA THR A 230 -1.58 7.30 -23.72
C THR A 230 -1.51 7.00 -25.23
N ARG A 231 -2.13 5.89 -25.67
CA ARG A 231 -1.99 5.33 -27.01
C ARG A 231 -0.53 4.97 -27.39
N TYR A 232 0.34 4.82 -26.39
CA TYR A 232 1.76 4.58 -26.58
C TYR A 232 2.32 3.57 -25.57
N PRO A 233 2.25 2.24 -25.85
CA PRO A 233 2.68 1.21 -24.92
C PRO A 233 4.19 1.24 -24.61
N GLU A 234 5.03 1.66 -25.59
CA GLU A 234 6.49 1.72 -25.40
C GLU A 234 6.89 2.74 -24.33
N GLY A 235 6.11 3.79 -24.09
CA GLY A 235 6.38 4.75 -23.01
C GLY A 235 6.42 4.08 -21.64
N LEU A 236 5.40 3.27 -21.32
CA LEU A 236 5.40 2.51 -20.06
C LEU A 236 6.43 1.37 -20.08
N ALA A 237 6.60 0.66 -21.20
CA ALA A 237 7.58 -0.43 -21.30
C ALA A 237 9.01 0.06 -21.05
N SER A 238 9.40 1.17 -21.66
CA SER A 238 10.71 1.81 -21.50
C SER A 238 10.90 2.34 -20.07
N ALA A 239 9.86 2.93 -19.45
CA ALA A 239 9.89 3.35 -18.06
C ALA A 239 10.17 2.17 -17.14
N LEU A 240 9.45 1.05 -17.29
CA LEU A 240 9.66 -0.17 -16.48
C LEU A 240 11.05 -0.77 -16.69
N GLU A 241 11.61 -0.67 -17.91
CA GLU A 241 12.99 -1.13 -18.17
C GLU A 241 14.04 -0.28 -17.45
N LYS A 242 13.85 1.03 -17.39
CA LYS A 242 14.70 1.92 -16.60
C LYS A 242 14.59 1.61 -15.09
N LEU A 243 13.38 1.43 -14.58
CA LEU A 243 13.16 1.07 -13.17
C LEU A 243 13.83 -0.25 -12.81
N LYS A 244 13.71 -1.27 -13.66
CA LYS A 244 14.37 -2.57 -13.49
C LYS A 244 15.90 -2.48 -13.36
N ASN A 245 16.51 -1.54 -14.07
CA ASN A 245 17.95 -1.36 -14.11
C ASN A 245 18.45 -0.35 -13.06
N ASP A 246 17.58 0.34 -12.36
CA ASP A 246 17.92 1.24 -11.29
C ASP A 246 18.04 0.47 -9.97
N HIS A 247 19.15 0.67 -9.28
CA HIS A 247 19.45 0.02 -8.01
C HIS A 247 19.65 1.04 -6.87
N THR A 248 19.15 2.25 -7.07
CA THR A 248 19.27 3.33 -6.07
C THR A 248 18.43 2.99 -4.83
N PRO A 249 19.06 2.86 -3.64
CA PRO A 249 18.33 2.49 -2.44
C PRO A 249 17.38 3.61 -2.01
N PRO A 250 16.11 3.30 -1.69
CA PRO A 250 15.18 4.30 -1.22
C PRO A 250 15.51 4.76 0.20
N LYS A 251 15.35 6.07 0.44
CA LYS A 251 15.51 6.68 1.77
C LYS A 251 14.27 6.53 2.64
N THR A 252 13.10 6.44 2.03
CA THR A 252 11.79 6.54 2.69
C THR A 252 11.02 5.23 2.77
N ALA A 253 11.62 4.10 2.31
CA ALA A 253 10.98 2.81 2.34
C ALA A 253 10.81 2.28 3.78
N SER A 254 9.61 1.85 4.11
CA SER A 254 9.26 1.15 5.35
C SER A 254 8.40 -0.09 5.03
N ASN A 255 8.27 -1.01 5.97
CA ASN A 255 7.38 -2.16 5.79
C ASN A 255 5.92 -1.74 5.50
N ALA A 256 5.50 -0.59 5.99
CA ALA A 256 4.17 -0.04 5.75
C ALA A 256 4.02 0.57 4.34
N THR A 257 5.10 1.04 3.73
CA THR A 257 5.08 1.71 2.41
C THR A 257 5.66 0.86 1.28
N ALA A 258 6.28 -0.28 1.60
CA ALA A 258 6.94 -1.14 0.61
C ALA A 258 6.04 -1.55 -0.56
N HIS A 259 4.75 -1.79 -0.30
CA HIS A 259 3.76 -2.17 -1.30
C HIS A 259 3.35 -1.02 -2.25
N LEU A 260 3.81 0.20 -1.99
CA LEU A 260 3.59 1.39 -2.85
C LEU A 260 4.77 1.61 -3.83
N PHE A 261 5.82 0.81 -3.72
CA PHE A 261 6.94 0.88 -4.65
C PHE A 261 6.65 0.01 -5.87
N ILE A 262 6.93 0.54 -7.06
CA ILE A 262 6.79 -0.18 -8.33
C ILE A 262 7.69 -1.42 -8.36
N GLU A 263 8.87 -1.32 -7.75
CA GLU A 263 9.78 -2.43 -7.50
C GLU A 263 10.00 -2.61 -6.00
N ASN A 264 10.18 -3.85 -5.55
CA ASN A 264 10.35 -4.14 -4.12
C ASN A 264 11.60 -3.43 -3.55
N PRO A 265 11.45 -2.46 -2.64
CA PRO A 265 12.57 -1.67 -2.12
C PRO A 265 13.57 -2.50 -1.27
N PHE A 266 13.21 -3.73 -0.90
CA PHE A 266 14.02 -4.63 -0.05
C PHE A 266 14.65 -5.79 -0.83
N ASP A 267 14.50 -5.85 -2.17
CA ASP A 267 15.06 -6.95 -2.98
C ASP A 267 16.57 -6.80 -3.25
N ASN A 268 17.30 -6.25 -2.30
CA ASN A 268 18.75 -6.28 -2.32
C ASN A 268 19.24 -7.71 -2.10
N LYS A 269 20.00 -8.27 -3.05
CA LYS A 269 20.55 -9.64 -3.07
C LYS A 269 21.28 -10.08 -1.80
N LYS A 270 21.54 -9.18 -0.83
CA LYS A 270 22.25 -9.46 0.42
C LYS A 270 21.37 -9.81 1.61
N VAL A 271 20.06 -9.61 1.55
CA VAL A 271 19.13 -9.92 2.65
C VAL A 271 17.92 -10.69 2.12
N LYS A 272 18.14 -11.91 1.64
CA LYS A 272 17.06 -12.87 1.43
C LYS A 272 16.59 -13.41 2.78
N ASN A 273 15.82 -12.64 3.51
CA ASN A 273 15.03 -13.14 4.62
C ASN A 273 13.76 -13.80 4.07
N MET A 274 13.29 -14.85 4.76
CA MET A 274 12.06 -15.59 4.42
C MET A 274 10.82 -14.68 4.26
N PHE A 275 10.91 -13.44 4.69
CA PHE A 275 9.86 -12.42 4.61
C PHE A 275 9.96 -11.49 3.38
N THR A 276 11.11 -11.40 2.69
CA THR A 276 11.26 -10.49 1.53
C THR A 276 10.37 -10.89 0.34
N GLY A 277 10.12 -12.20 0.17
CA GLY A 277 9.20 -12.71 -0.85
C GLY A 277 7.72 -12.34 -0.59
N LEU A 278 7.36 -12.01 0.65
CA LEU A 278 5.99 -11.61 1.01
C LEU A 278 5.65 -10.17 0.57
N PHE A 279 6.65 -9.36 0.24
CA PHE A 279 6.49 -7.99 -0.22
C PHE A 279 6.58 -7.83 -1.74
N ASN A 280 6.80 -8.91 -2.50
CA ASN A 280 6.75 -8.92 -3.97
C ASN A 280 5.29 -8.84 -4.43
N THR A 281 4.74 -7.63 -4.43
CA THR A 281 3.33 -7.37 -4.69
C THR A 281 3.03 -7.25 -6.18
N HIS A 282 3.99 -6.84 -7.00
CA HIS A 282 3.85 -6.65 -8.44
C HIS A 282 4.31 -7.88 -9.24
N PRO A 283 3.76 -8.12 -10.46
CA PRO A 283 4.30 -9.10 -11.38
C PRO A 283 5.75 -8.75 -11.76
N PRO A 284 6.58 -9.73 -12.16
CA PRO A 284 7.91 -9.44 -12.66
C PRO A 284 7.88 -8.40 -13.78
N LEU A 285 8.78 -7.39 -13.69
CA LEU A 285 8.82 -6.29 -14.67
C LEU A 285 9.04 -6.81 -16.08
N GLU A 286 9.82 -7.89 -16.26
CA GLU A 286 10.04 -8.54 -17.55
C GLU A 286 8.74 -9.04 -18.21
N GLU A 287 7.84 -9.61 -17.42
CA GLU A 287 6.55 -10.09 -17.93
C GLU A 287 5.70 -8.91 -18.40
N ARG A 288 5.65 -7.82 -17.61
CA ARG A 288 4.91 -6.60 -17.95
C ARG A 288 5.48 -5.95 -19.21
N ILE A 289 6.81 -5.77 -19.28
CA ILE A 289 7.50 -5.19 -20.45
C ILE A 289 7.19 -6.00 -21.70
N LYS A 290 7.29 -7.34 -21.63
CA LYS A 290 6.99 -8.22 -22.77
C LYS A 290 5.54 -8.06 -23.26
N ILE A 291 4.59 -8.00 -22.35
CA ILE A 291 3.16 -7.82 -22.68
C ILE A 291 2.93 -6.45 -23.31
N LEU A 292 3.47 -5.38 -22.73
CA LEU A 292 3.35 -4.03 -23.25
C LEU A 292 3.90 -3.90 -24.68
N ARG A 293 5.07 -4.47 -24.96
CA ARG A 293 5.66 -4.47 -26.30
C ARG A 293 4.92 -5.35 -27.32
N SER A 294 4.00 -6.19 -26.85
CA SER A 294 3.12 -6.99 -27.74
C SER A 294 1.78 -6.32 -28.04
N MET A 295 1.47 -5.17 -27.42
CA MET A 295 0.26 -4.38 -27.65
C MET A 295 0.44 -3.41 -28.81
#